data_d78bb8a72be6d0b1afe48be7dba754a7
#
_entry.id   d78bb8a72be6d0b1afe48be7dba754a7
#
_cell.length_a   1.000
_cell.length_b   1.000
_cell.length_c   1.000
_cell.angle_alpha   90.00
_cell.angle_beta   90.00
_cell.angle_gamma   90.00
#
_symmetry.space_group_name_H-M   'P 1'
#
loop_
_entity.id
_entity.type
_entity.pdbx_description
1 polymer ?
#
loop_
_entity_poly.entity_id
_entity_poly.type
_entity_poly.pdbx_seq_one_letter_code
_entity_poly.pdbx_strand_id
1 'polypeptide(L)'
;AATVGGRGSFSANHLESLRLGKAAGGGGAAVPHTGTGPLVPALVGGRVTAAVGYSMLGGQSTDQVRVLGGAADERVETLPDAPTFKELGYDIVGGAFRGVAAPKGTDPQIISKLAEAFSETNKIIAEKQRQLGFVMTYATGEDAYTLVGRMKENYEGILQEIAAQKKKK
;
A
#
# COMPACT_ATOMS: atom_id res chain seq x y z
N ALA A 1 17.68 -1.01 -17.42
CA ALA A 1 16.77 -1.62 -16.45
C ALA A 1 15.79 -0.56 -15.97
N ALA A 2 14.51 -0.93 -15.80
CA ALA A 2 13.50 -0.02 -15.27
C ALA A 2 13.84 0.39 -13.83
N THR A 3 13.59 1.64 -13.47
CA THR A 3 13.70 2.12 -12.10
C THR A 3 12.32 2.37 -11.52
N VAL A 4 12.07 1.86 -10.31
CA VAL A 4 10.77 1.96 -9.64
C VAL A 4 10.92 2.80 -8.38
N GLY A 5 10.36 4.00 -8.42
CA GLY A 5 10.31 4.89 -7.26
C GLY A 5 9.31 4.41 -6.22
N GLY A 6 9.62 4.59 -4.95
CA GLY A 6 8.73 4.29 -3.84
C GLY A 6 9.12 5.05 -2.57
N ARG A 7 8.22 5.09 -1.60
CA ARG A 7 8.52 5.68 -0.31
C ARG A 7 9.46 4.76 0.47
N GLY A 8 10.54 5.29 1.01
CA GLY A 8 11.45 4.70 2.01
C GLY A 8 11.72 3.19 1.96
N SER A 9 12.90 2.77 2.35
CA SER A 9 13.23 1.34 2.45
C SER A 9 12.33 0.64 3.46
N PHE A 10 11.88 -0.58 3.14
CA PHE A 10 10.98 -1.42 3.96
C PHE A 10 9.58 -0.82 4.22
N SER A 11 9.18 0.21 3.49
CA SER A 11 7.78 0.65 3.47
C SER A 11 6.92 -0.30 2.61
N ALA A 12 5.59 -0.22 2.76
CA ALA A 12 4.67 -0.99 1.91
C ALA A 12 4.96 -0.78 0.41
N ASN A 13 5.19 0.47 -0.02
CA ASN A 13 5.52 0.79 -1.41
C ASN A 13 6.79 0.07 -1.89
N HIS A 14 7.84 0.02 -1.07
CA HIS A 14 9.06 -0.69 -1.41
C HIS A 14 8.82 -2.20 -1.50
N LEU A 15 8.12 -2.78 -0.54
CA LEU A 15 7.85 -4.22 -0.53
C LEU A 15 6.93 -4.62 -1.69
N GLU A 16 5.92 -3.82 -2.01
CA GLU A 16 5.05 -4.06 -3.18
C GLU A 16 5.82 -3.91 -4.50
N SER A 17 6.74 -2.96 -4.62
CA SER A 17 7.59 -2.85 -5.82
C SER A 17 8.46 -4.09 -6.04
N LEU A 18 8.95 -4.69 -4.97
CA LEU A 18 9.73 -5.94 -5.03
C LEU A 18 8.85 -7.15 -5.39
N ARG A 19 7.64 -7.22 -4.81
CA ARG A 19 6.66 -8.28 -5.15
C ARG A 19 6.31 -8.22 -6.63
N LEU A 20 5.95 -7.04 -7.13
CA LEU A 20 5.62 -6.83 -8.54
C LEU A 20 6.80 -7.17 -9.45
N GLY A 21 8.00 -6.70 -9.12
CA GLY A 21 9.21 -7.01 -9.89
C GLY A 21 9.47 -8.50 -9.98
N LYS A 22 9.30 -9.24 -8.89
CA LYS A 22 9.44 -10.71 -8.86
C LYS A 22 8.35 -11.39 -9.72
N ALA A 23 7.10 -10.99 -9.57
CA ALA A 23 5.98 -11.56 -10.33
C ALA A 23 6.10 -11.30 -11.83
N ALA A 24 6.68 -10.17 -12.23
CA ALA A 24 6.93 -9.81 -13.62
C ALA A 24 8.20 -10.46 -14.24
N GLY A 25 8.84 -11.39 -13.53
CA GLY A 25 10.01 -12.14 -14.04
C GLY A 25 11.31 -11.33 -14.14
N GLY A 26 11.35 -10.14 -13.56
CA GLY A 26 12.59 -9.33 -13.51
C GLY A 26 12.36 -8.04 -12.75
N GLY A 27 13.25 -7.73 -11.82
CA GLY A 27 13.12 -6.55 -10.98
C GLY A 27 13.60 -5.28 -11.65
N GLY A 28 12.84 -4.21 -11.52
CA GLY A 28 13.36 -2.85 -11.62
C GLY A 28 14.20 -2.52 -10.39
N ALA A 29 15.17 -1.63 -10.53
CA ALA A 29 15.89 -1.11 -9.39
C ALA A 29 14.96 -0.24 -8.54
N ALA A 30 14.78 -0.60 -7.27
CA ALA A 30 13.98 0.20 -6.33
C ALA A 30 14.74 1.47 -5.96
N VAL A 31 14.09 2.62 -6.13
CA VAL A 31 14.65 3.94 -5.79
C VAL A 31 13.85 4.54 -4.64
N PRO A 32 14.37 4.49 -3.41
CA PRO A 32 13.65 4.99 -2.24
C PRO A 32 13.64 6.53 -2.22
N HIS A 33 12.48 7.10 -1.90
CA HIS A 33 12.27 8.53 -1.70
C HIS A 33 11.90 8.81 -0.24
N THR A 34 12.18 9.98 0.26
CA THR A 34 11.90 10.37 1.67
C THR A 34 10.39 10.45 1.97
N GLY A 35 9.54 10.52 0.95
CA GLY A 35 8.09 10.58 1.09
C GLY A 35 7.38 10.45 -0.25
N THR A 36 6.07 10.62 -0.25
CA THR A 36 5.25 10.63 -1.48
C THR A 36 5.35 11.95 -2.25
N GLY A 37 5.63 13.06 -1.57
CA GLY A 37 5.78 14.37 -2.20
C GLY A 37 6.83 14.41 -3.32
N PRO A 38 8.07 13.94 -3.09
CA PRO A 38 9.10 13.90 -4.14
C PRO A 38 8.87 12.87 -5.25
N LEU A 39 7.92 11.95 -5.08
CA LEU A 39 7.73 10.81 -5.97
C LEU A 39 7.15 11.21 -7.34
N VAL A 40 6.10 12.06 -7.36
CA VAL A 40 5.49 12.53 -8.62
C VAL A 40 6.47 13.39 -9.42
N PRO A 41 7.13 14.41 -8.83
CA PRO A 41 8.18 15.14 -9.55
C PRO A 41 9.32 14.26 -10.09
N ALA A 42 9.70 13.21 -9.37
CA ALA A 42 10.72 12.28 -9.84
C ALA A 42 10.25 11.45 -11.04
N LEU A 43 8.97 11.03 -11.03
CA LEU A 43 8.35 10.30 -12.13
C LEU A 43 8.18 11.19 -13.37
N VAL A 44 7.55 12.35 -13.22
CA VAL A 44 7.32 13.32 -14.31
C VAL A 44 8.63 13.83 -14.89
N GLY A 45 9.64 14.06 -14.06
CA GLY A 45 10.98 14.47 -14.48
C GLY A 45 11.88 13.34 -15.03
N GLY A 46 11.33 12.13 -15.21
CA GLY A 46 12.04 10.98 -15.81
C GLY A 46 13.17 10.41 -14.94
N ARG A 47 13.26 10.77 -13.67
CA ARG A 47 14.27 10.20 -12.75
C ARG A 47 13.99 8.75 -12.36
N VAL A 48 12.73 8.34 -12.44
CA VAL A 48 12.30 6.96 -12.32
C VAL A 48 11.34 6.62 -13.45
N THR A 49 11.36 5.37 -13.91
CA THR A 49 10.51 4.89 -15.02
C THR A 49 9.07 4.67 -14.58
N ALA A 50 8.88 4.21 -13.35
CA ALA A 50 7.59 3.95 -12.72
C ALA A 50 7.67 4.27 -11.23
N ALA A 51 6.52 4.32 -10.57
CA ALA A 51 6.44 4.53 -9.14
C ALA A 51 5.34 3.68 -8.51
N VAL A 52 5.59 3.20 -7.29
CA VAL A 52 4.55 2.59 -6.44
C VAL A 52 4.15 3.62 -5.40
N GLY A 53 2.91 4.08 -5.51
CA GLY A 53 2.30 5.10 -4.66
C GLY A 53 1.01 4.61 -4.02
N TYR A 54 0.26 5.53 -3.44
CA TYR A 54 -1.08 5.29 -2.92
C TYR A 54 -2.14 5.79 -3.91
N SER A 55 -3.36 5.26 -3.84
CA SER A 55 -4.49 5.63 -4.71
C SER A 55 -4.71 7.14 -4.80
N MET A 56 -4.65 7.83 -3.67
CA MET A 56 -4.75 9.28 -3.60
C MET A 56 -3.78 9.99 -4.55
N LEU A 57 -2.53 9.53 -4.61
CA LEU A 57 -1.50 10.14 -5.45
C LEU A 57 -1.83 9.97 -6.94
N GLY A 58 -2.30 8.78 -7.33
CA GLY A 58 -2.77 8.52 -8.68
C GLY A 58 -3.96 9.39 -9.06
N GLY A 59 -4.96 9.49 -8.18
CA GLY A 59 -6.16 10.28 -8.42
C GLY A 59 -5.92 11.79 -8.51
N GLN A 60 -4.95 12.31 -7.76
CA GLN A 60 -4.61 13.75 -7.76
C GLN A 60 -3.65 14.17 -8.88
N SER A 61 -3.10 13.23 -9.64
CA SER A 61 -2.05 13.50 -10.64
C SER A 61 -2.40 12.87 -12.00
N THR A 62 -3.66 12.65 -12.30
CA THR A 62 -4.13 11.98 -13.53
C THR A 62 -3.75 12.74 -14.81
N ASP A 63 -3.50 14.02 -14.71
CA ASP A 63 -3.02 14.88 -15.79
C ASP A 63 -1.52 14.70 -16.09
N GLN A 64 -0.75 14.18 -15.14
CA GLN A 64 0.71 14.08 -15.23
C GLN A 64 1.21 12.63 -15.26
N VAL A 65 0.46 11.70 -14.66
CA VAL A 65 0.85 10.30 -14.56
C VAL A 65 -0.27 9.36 -14.96
N ARG A 66 0.09 8.24 -15.56
CA ARG A 66 -0.83 7.15 -15.88
C ARG A 66 -0.76 6.09 -14.79
N VAL A 67 -1.89 5.76 -14.18
CA VAL A 67 -1.98 4.61 -13.27
C VAL A 67 -2.03 3.32 -14.10
N LEU A 68 -1.07 2.44 -13.88
CA LEU A 68 -0.91 1.20 -14.65
C LEU A 68 -1.64 0.01 -14.01
N GLY A 69 -1.84 0.04 -12.70
CA GLY A 69 -2.55 -1.02 -11.99
C GLY A 69 -2.61 -0.77 -10.49
N GLY A 70 -3.55 -1.44 -9.82
CA GLY A 70 -3.78 -1.37 -8.39
C GLY A 70 -3.60 -2.71 -7.68
N ALA A 71 -2.99 -2.69 -6.50
CA ALA A 71 -2.83 -3.87 -5.63
C ALA A 71 -4.08 -4.09 -4.75
N ALA A 72 -5.23 -4.26 -5.37
CA ALA A 72 -6.53 -4.43 -4.69
C ALA A 72 -7.28 -5.64 -5.27
N ASP A 73 -8.24 -6.16 -4.52
CA ASP A 73 -9.10 -7.26 -5.00
C ASP A 73 -10.03 -6.80 -6.13
N GLU A 74 -10.52 -5.57 -6.04
CA GLU A 74 -11.39 -4.92 -7.03
C GLU A 74 -10.81 -3.56 -7.40
N ARG A 75 -11.27 -2.99 -8.54
CA ARG A 75 -10.86 -1.65 -8.96
C ARG A 75 -11.23 -0.61 -7.92
N VAL A 76 -10.34 0.32 -7.69
CA VAL A 76 -10.54 1.41 -6.73
C VAL A 76 -11.53 2.42 -7.33
N GLU A 77 -12.58 2.76 -6.60
CA GLU A 77 -13.65 3.67 -7.05
C GLU A 77 -13.11 5.01 -7.57
N THR A 78 -12.07 5.54 -6.94
CA THR A 78 -11.43 6.81 -7.35
C THR A 78 -10.49 6.67 -8.56
N LEU A 79 -10.26 5.44 -9.06
CA LEU A 79 -9.40 5.11 -10.19
C LEU A 79 -10.07 4.01 -11.06
N PRO A 80 -11.27 4.25 -11.58
CA PRO A 80 -12.08 3.20 -12.23
C PRO A 80 -11.43 2.64 -13.51
N ASP A 81 -10.61 3.42 -14.19
CA ASP A 81 -9.92 3.02 -15.42
C ASP A 81 -8.64 2.23 -15.15
N ALA A 82 -8.14 2.22 -13.91
CA ALA A 82 -6.94 1.47 -13.54
C ALA A 82 -7.30 0.01 -13.24
N PRO A 83 -6.76 -0.98 -13.98
CA PRO A 83 -7.00 -2.39 -13.70
C PRO A 83 -6.36 -2.78 -12.36
N THR A 84 -6.84 -3.86 -11.75
CA THR A 84 -6.12 -4.49 -10.62
C THR A 84 -4.94 -5.31 -11.15
N PHE A 85 -3.95 -5.59 -10.29
CA PHE A 85 -2.88 -6.52 -10.68
C PHE A 85 -3.42 -7.93 -10.95
N LYS A 86 -4.51 -8.34 -10.30
CA LYS A 86 -5.19 -9.61 -10.60
C LYS A 86 -5.76 -9.64 -12.01
N GLU A 87 -6.40 -8.57 -12.48
CA GLU A 87 -6.87 -8.46 -13.86
C GLU A 87 -5.73 -8.51 -14.88
N LEU A 88 -4.53 -8.08 -14.48
CA LEU A 88 -3.31 -8.15 -15.28
C LEU A 88 -2.56 -9.49 -15.16
N GLY A 89 -3.12 -10.47 -14.45
CA GLY A 89 -2.53 -11.81 -14.26
C GLY A 89 -1.52 -11.93 -13.11
N TYR A 90 -1.41 -10.94 -12.24
CA TYR A 90 -0.54 -10.97 -11.08
C TYR A 90 -1.37 -11.10 -9.79
N ASP A 91 -1.18 -12.18 -9.04
CA ASP A 91 -1.86 -12.35 -7.74
C ASP A 91 -1.18 -11.49 -6.65
N ILE A 92 -1.39 -10.18 -6.77
CA ILE A 92 -0.84 -9.18 -5.86
C ILE A 92 -1.99 -8.34 -5.31
N VAL A 93 -2.30 -8.57 -4.04
CA VAL A 93 -3.16 -7.72 -3.22
C VAL A 93 -2.35 -7.23 -2.05
N GLY A 94 -2.39 -5.94 -1.79
CA GLY A 94 -1.59 -5.33 -0.73
C GLY A 94 -1.91 -3.86 -0.58
N GLY A 95 -1.17 -3.20 0.27
CA GLY A 95 -1.35 -1.78 0.51
C GLY A 95 -0.90 -1.36 1.88
N ALA A 96 -1.21 -0.13 2.25
CA ALA A 96 -0.95 0.39 3.58
C ALA A 96 -2.27 0.69 4.29
N PHE A 97 -2.35 0.32 5.53
CA PHE A 97 -3.44 0.66 6.42
C PHE A 97 -2.94 1.50 7.60
N ARG A 98 -3.87 2.08 8.31
CA ARG A 98 -3.62 2.72 9.60
C ARG A 98 -4.44 2.01 10.65
N GLY A 99 -3.81 1.65 11.74
CA GLY A 99 -4.45 0.96 12.84
C GLY A 99 -4.06 1.56 14.18
N VAL A 100 -4.92 1.36 15.16
CA VAL A 100 -4.67 1.67 16.56
C VAL A 100 -4.64 0.36 17.32
N ALA A 101 -3.62 0.16 18.13
CA ALA A 101 -3.47 -1.03 18.96
C ALA A 101 -3.43 -0.63 20.43
N ALA A 102 -3.98 -1.47 21.29
CA ALA A 102 -3.88 -1.34 22.72
C ALA A 102 -2.85 -2.35 23.28
N PRO A 103 -2.25 -2.09 24.44
CA PRO A 103 -1.37 -3.03 25.12
C PRO A 103 -2.07 -4.37 25.39
N LYS A 104 -1.30 -5.45 25.39
CA LYS A 104 -1.82 -6.77 25.75
C LYS A 104 -2.35 -6.74 27.18
N GLY A 105 -3.57 -7.25 27.39
CA GLY A 105 -4.22 -7.29 28.69
C GLY A 105 -5.05 -6.04 29.03
N THR A 106 -5.22 -5.10 28.08
CA THR A 106 -6.17 -4.00 28.25
C THR A 106 -7.58 -4.56 28.47
N ASP A 107 -8.29 -3.97 29.42
CA ASP A 107 -9.65 -4.36 29.80
C ASP A 107 -10.57 -4.43 28.55
N PRO A 108 -11.29 -5.54 28.36
CA PRO A 108 -12.21 -5.71 27.21
C PRO A 108 -13.25 -4.59 27.09
N GLN A 109 -13.72 -4.02 28.19
CA GLN A 109 -14.67 -2.90 28.16
C GLN A 109 -14.03 -1.63 27.57
N ILE A 110 -12.74 -1.38 27.86
CA ILE A 110 -12.00 -0.27 27.27
C ILE A 110 -11.81 -0.50 25.79
N ILE A 111 -11.44 -1.73 25.38
CA ILE A 111 -11.30 -2.10 23.97
C ILE A 111 -12.61 -1.89 23.21
N SER A 112 -13.74 -2.34 23.78
CA SER A 112 -15.06 -2.16 23.17
C SER A 112 -15.43 -0.70 22.97
N LYS A 113 -15.23 0.14 23.98
CA LYS A 113 -15.47 1.59 23.87
C LYS A 113 -14.59 2.27 22.83
N LEU A 114 -13.32 1.90 22.76
CA LEU A 114 -12.41 2.45 21.76
C LEU A 114 -12.83 2.03 20.34
N ALA A 115 -13.16 0.74 20.15
CA ALA A 115 -13.61 0.23 18.85
C ALA A 115 -14.90 0.95 18.38
N GLU A 116 -15.87 1.16 19.29
CA GLU A 116 -17.08 1.92 19.01
C GLU A 116 -16.76 3.37 18.60
N ALA A 117 -15.92 4.07 19.36
CA ALA A 117 -15.53 5.46 19.08
C ALA A 117 -14.82 5.58 17.72
N PHE A 118 -13.93 4.65 17.39
CA PHE A 118 -13.27 4.63 16.07
C PHE A 118 -14.26 4.30 14.95
N SER A 119 -15.21 3.38 15.17
CA SER A 119 -16.25 3.07 14.19
C SER A 119 -17.10 4.30 13.87
N GLU A 120 -17.59 5.00 14.89
CA GLU A 120 -18.37 6.22 14.70
C GLU A 120 -17.55 7.33 14.02
N THR A 121 -16.31 7.53 14.46
CA THR A 121 -15.41 8.49 13.82
C THR A 121 -15.20 8.17 12.34
N ASN A 122 -15.00 6.89 11.99
CA ASN A 122 -14.82 6.48 10.60
C ASN A 122 -16.04 6.83 9.74
N LYS A 123 -17.26 6.64 10.25
CA LYS A 123 -18.49 7.04 9.54
C LYS A 123 -18.53 8.55 9.26
N ILE A 124 -18.13 9.35 10.25
CA ILE A 124 -18.14 10.83 10.14
C ILE A 124 -17.13 11.32 9.09
N ILE A 125 -15.94 10.75 9.06
CA ILE A 125 -14.85 11.24 8.19
C ILE A 125 -14.82 10.56 6.82
N ALA A 126 -15.48 9.41 6.64
CA ALA A 126 -15.33 8.54 5.47
C ALA A 126 -15.56 9.29 4.15
N GLU A 127 -16.65 10.04 4.06
CA GLU A 127 -16.99 10.78 2.84
C GLU A 127 -15.92 11.82 2.48
N LYS A 128 -15.49 12.62 3.44
CA LYS A 128 -14.42 13.59 3.23
C LYS A 128 -13.11 12.94 2.82
N GLN A 129 -12.79 11.77 3.37
CA GLN A 129 -11.58 11.03 3.02
C GLN A 129 -11.66 10.44 1.61
N ARG A 130 -12.83 9.92 1.19
CA ARG A 130 -13.04 9.47 -0.19
C ARG A 130 -12.86 10.59 -1.20
N GLN A 131 -13.41 11.78 -0.92
CA GLN A 131 -13.22 12.96 -1.77
C GLN A 131 -11.75 13.37 -1.92
N LEU A 132 -10.91 13.04 -0.95
CA LEU A 132 -9.45 13.21 -1.01
C LEU A 132 -8.73 12.04 -1.72
N GLY A 133 -9.45 11.05 -2.24
CA GLY A 133 -8.90 9.90 -2.96
C GLY A 133 -8.43 8.75 -2.07
N PHE A 134 -8.80 8.72 -0.77
CA PHE A 134 -8.49 7.59 0.10
C PHE A 134 -9.51 6.47 -0.07
N VAL A 135 -9.04 5.24 -0.09
CA VAL A 135 -9.89 4.04 0.04
C VAL A 135 -10.21 3.87 1.52
N MET A 136 -11.50 4.01 1.85
CA MET A 136 -11.96 3.93 3.23
C MET A 136 -12.62 2.58 3.49
N THR A 137 -11.85 1.68 4.08
CA THR A 137 -12.32 0.43 4.68
C THR A 137 -12.14 0.50 6.19
N TYR A 138 -12.98 -0.18 6.93
CA TYR A 138 -12.88 -0.27 8.37
C TYR A 138 -12.86 -1.73 8.80
N ALA A 139 -11.88 -2.08 9.61
CA ALA A 139 -11.74 -3.42 10.17
C ALA A 139 -11.50 -3.32 11.67
N THR A 140 -12.11 -4.19 12.45
CA THR A 140 -11.95 -4.28 13.90
C THR A 140 -11.91 -5.74 14.35
N GLY A 141 -11.42 -6.00 15.56
CA GLY A 141 -11.37 -7.35 16.14
C GLY A 141 -10.64 -8.36 15.26
N GLU A 142 -11.28 -9.48 14.96
CA GLU A 142 -10.70 -10.56 14.17
C GLU A 142 -10.38 -10.15 12.72
N ASP A 143 -11.18 -9.28 12.12
CA ASP A 143 -10.93 -8.80 10.76
C ASP A 143 -9.61 -8.02 10.67
N ALA A 144 -9.34 -7.19 11.69
CA ALA A 144 -8.07 -6.45 11.78
C ALA A 144 -6.88 -7.40 11.98
N TYR A 145 -7.01 -8.41 12.83
CA TYR A 145 -5.97 -9.44 13.02
C TYR A 145 -5.75 -10.25 11.75
N THR A 146 -6.82 -10.65 11.07
CA THR A 146 -6.74 -11.38 9.79
C THR A 146 -6.03 -10.55 8.71
N LEU A 147 -6.34 -9.25 8.62
CA LEU A 147 -5.66 -8.33 7.71
C LEU A 147 -4.14 -8.26 7.99
N VAL A 148 -3.78 -8.04 9.26
CA VAL A 148 -2.36 -7.97 9.67
C VAL A 148 -1.65 -9.31 9.43
N GLY A 149 -2.31 -10.45 9.71
CA GLY A 149 -1.79 -11.79 9.45
C GLY A 149 -1.45 -12.00 7.98
N ARG A 150 -2.40 -11.73 7.09
CA ARG A 150 -2.19 -11.81 5.63
C ARG A 150 -1.05 -10.91 5.15
N MET A 151 -0.97 -9.69 5.66
CA MET A 151 0.13 -8.79 5.29
C MET A 151 1.48 -9.31 5.75
N LYS A 152 1.55 -9.87 6.96
CA LYS A 152 2.76 -10.49 7.48
C LYS A 152 3.23 -11.62 6.54
N GLU A 153 2.35 -12.56 6.19
CA GLU A 153 2.64 -13.66 5.27
C GLU A 153 3.11 -13.16 3.90
N ASN A 154 2.42 -12.17 3.33
CA ASN A 154 2.77 -11.58 2.04
C ASN A 154 4.18 -10.98 2.02
N TYR A 155 4.63 -10.40 3.11
CA TYR A 155 5.93 -9.72 3.17
C TYR A 155 7.05 -10.62 3.71
N GLU A 156 6.75 -11.69 4.43
CA GLU A 156 7.77 -12.55 5.06
C GLU A 156 8.71 -13.16 4.03
N GLY A 157 8.17 -13.68 2.92
CA GLY A 157 8.98 -14.24 1.83
C GLY A 157 9.94 -13.22 1.20
N ILE A 158 9.46 -12.01 0.94
CA ILE A 158 10.29 -10.91 0.38
C ILE A 158 11.36 -10.47 1.38
N LEU A 159 11.03 -10.37 2.66
CA LEU A 159 12.00 -9.98 3.69
C LEU A 159 13.11 -11.01 3.86
N GLN A 160 12.78 -12.31 3.78
CA GLN A 160 13.77 -13.38 3.80
C GLN A 160 14.73 -13.32 2.60
N GLU A 161 14.21 -13.03 1.40
CA GLU A 161 15.03 -12.86 0.20
C GLU A 161 15.98 -11.66 0.32
N ILE A 162 15.48 -10.52 0.81
CA ILE A 162 16.32 -9.34 1.05
C ILE A 162 17.43 -9.64 2.06
N ALA A 163 17.09 -10.35 3.13
CA ALA A 163 18.06 -10.75 4.15
C ALA A 163 19.14 -11.68 3.58
N ALA A 164 18.76 -12.64 2.72
CA ALA A 164 19.69 -13.53 2.06
C ALA A 164 20.64 -12.82 1.07
N GLN A 165 20.14 -11.80 0.36
CA GLN A 165 20.96 -10.99 -0.56
C GLN A 165 21.99 -10.13 0.19
N LYS A 166 21.65 -9.61 1.38
CA LYS A 166 22.57 -8.82 2.21
C LYS A 166 23.72 -9.66 2.78
N LYS A 167 23.52 -10.96 3.00
CA LYS A 167 24.58 -11.88 3.49
C LYS A 167 25.58 -12.30 2.42
N LYS A 168 25.27 -12.06 1.14
CA LYS A 168 26.14 -12.40 0.00
C LYS A 168 27.03 -11.25 -0.48
N LYS A 169 26.88 -10.07 0.11
CA LYS A 169 27.71 -8.88 -0.10
C LYS A 169 28.60 -8.65 1.12
#